data_f9e2bfea2e59bb7860012cd1a0e37a22
#
_entry.id   f9e2bfea2e59bb7860012cd1a0e37a22
#
_cell.length_a   1.000
_cell.length_b   1.000
_cell.length_c   1.000
_cell.angle_alpha   90.00
_cell.angle_beta   90.00
_cell.angle_gamma   90.00
#
_symmetry.space_group_name_H-M   'P 1'
#
loop_
_entity.id
_entity.type
_entity.pdbx_description
1 polymer ?
#
loop_
_entity_poly.entity_id
_entity_poly.type
_entity_poly.pdbx_seq_one_letter_code
_entity_poly.pdbx_strand_id
1 'polypeptide(L)'
;MSRGALVLGLCGVLVATASACGSPAAGTGSPAPDHHTPSARESGPAAREAAPRRFRIVPDDYHVPYAGTAEDGRRFFLSQELFGLGTADRPGSAYVGLFLWKADGTFDEVRVDPVGRPAGVPAGQAAPAGADDLVAARLAELGEYVLEPVEVEPFLEKVDGVSFGWKVGWYDDGTCYLNIEPGNFIAYYAPWDGLDYDT
;
A
#
# COMPACT_ATOMS: atom_id res chain seq x y z
N MET A 1 -39.40 -25.00 -16.87
CA MET A 1 -40.15 -24.32 -17.94
C MET A 1 -40.12 -22.84 -17.65
N SER A 2 -39.38 -22.07 -18.34
CA SER A 2 -39.59 -20.75 -18.90
C SER A 2 -38.30 -20.16 -19.39
N ARG A 3 -38.28 -19.90 -20.59
CA ARG A 3 -37.45 -19.36 -21.61
C ARG A 3 -37.51 -17.81 -21.59
N GLY A 4 -36.46 -17.21 -22.08
CA GLY A 4 -36.46 -15.86 -22.66
C GLY A 4 -35.36 -15.03 -22.01
N ALA A 5 -34.61 -14.21 -22.71
CA ALA A 5 -34.43 -13.91 -24.10
C ALA A 5 -33.06 -13.22 -24.28
N LEU A 6 -32.45 -13.53 -25.39
CA LEU A 6 -31.24 -12.94 -25.93
C LEU A 6 -31.55 -11.53 -26.48
N VAL A 7 -30.72 -10.52 -26.16
CA VAL A 7 -30.66 -9.24 -26.89
C VAL A 7 -29.25 -8.99 -27.35
N LEU A 8 -29.02 -9.18 -28.65
CA LEU A 8 -27.87 -8.64 -29.39
C LEU A 8 -28.13 -7.15 -29.68
N GLY A 9 -27.16 -6.32 -29.41
CA GLY A 9 -27.09 -4.91 -29.85
C GLY A 9 -25.79 -4.65 -30.59
N LEU A 10 -25.91 -4.67 -31.93
CA LEU A 10 -24.86 -4.32 -32.90
C LEU A 10 -25.08 -2.86 -33.32
N CYS A 11 -24.01 -2.06 -33.49
CA CYS A 11 -23.88 -0.80 -34.30
C CYS A 11 -22.81 0.07 -33.63
N GLY A 12 -21.85 0.68 -34.29
CA GLY A 12 -21.60 0.93 -35.69
C GLY A 12 -20.30 1.74 -35.79
N VAL A 13 -19.54 1.42 -36.80
CA VAL A 13 -18.31 2.07 -37.23
C VAL A 13 -18.64 3.42 -37.85
N LEU A 14 -17.92 4.49 -37.50
CA LEU A 14 -17.90 5.73 -38.28
C LEU A 14 -16.44 6.16 -38.50
N VAL A 15 -16.02 5.97 -39.75
CA VAL A 15 -14.80 6.48 -40.36
C VAL A 15 -15.12 7.83 -40.95
N ALA A 16 -14.35 8.87 -40.63
CA ALA A 16 -14.35 10.15 -41.32
C ALA A 16 -12.93 10.53 -41.75
N THR A 17 -12.69 10.36 -43.03
CA THR A 17 -11.54 10.89 -43.78
C THR A 17 -11.83 12.32 -44.21
N ALA A 18 -10.90 13.25 -44.00
CA ALA A 18 -10.89 14.53 -44.71
C ALA A 18 -9.46 14.87 -45.12
N SER A 19 -9.23 14.74 -46.41
CA SER A 19 -8.07 15.30 -47.13
C SER A 19 -8.35 16.78 -47.48
N ALA A 20 -7.34 17.63 -47.30
CA ALA A 20 -7.30 18.89 -48.04
C ALA A 20 -5.85 19.28 -48.38
N CYS A 21 -5.57 19.26 -49.65
CA CYS A 21 -4.37 19.80 -50.28
C CYS A 21 -4.42 21.32 -50.34
N GLY A 22 -3.27 21.98 -50.19
CA GLY A 22 -3.12 23.39 -50.51
C GLY A 22 -1.65 23.82 -50.49
N SER A 23 -1.02 23.92 -51.64
CA SER A 23 0.25 24.62 -51.95
C SER A 23 -0.05 25.77 -52.89
N PRO A 24 0.94 26.65 -53.21
CA PRO A 24 1.96 27.36 -52.45
C PRO A 24 1.90 28.87 -52.67
N ALA A 25 2.57 29.67 -51.85
CA ALA A 25 2.93 31.02 -52.24
C ALA A 25 4.34 31.36 -51.71
N ALA A 26 5.20 31.73 -52.64
CA ALA A 26 6.54 32.21 -52.40
C ALA A 26 6.49 33.64 -51.82
N GLY A 27 7.22 33.88 -50.75
CA GLY A 27 7.42 35.19 -50.12
C GLY A 27 8.89 35.32 -49.69
N THR A 28 9.57 36.25 -50.36
CA THR A 28 10.95 36.66 -50.18
C THR A 28 11.21 37.33 -48.83
N GLY A 29 12.24 36.87 -48.16
CA GLY A 29 13.27 37.59 -47.45
C GLY A 29 12.96 38.49 -46.25
N SER A 30 13.46 38.07 -45.09
CA SER A 30 14.21 38.92 -44.18
C SER A 30 14.88 38.03 -43.12
N PRO A 31 16.14 38.23 -42.71
CA PRO A 31 16.74 37.42 -41.69
C PRO A 31 16.13 37.80 -40.35
N ALA A 32 15.47 36.80 -39.70
CA ALA A 32 15.03 36.92 -38.34
C ALA A 32 16.21 36.74 -37.37
N PRO A 33 16.19 37.41 -36.21
CA PRO A 33 17.25 37.27 -35.21
C PRO A 33 17.22 35.86 -34.64
N ASP A 34 18.43 35.34 -34.37
CA ASP A 34 18.66 34.07 -33.71
C ASP A 34 17.94 34.01 -32.37
N HIS A 35 16.77 33.42 -32.37
CA HIS A 35 16.15 32.95 -31.14
C HIS A 35 16.93 31.73 -30.70
N HIS A 36 17.86 31.94 -29.77
CA HIS A 36 18.38 30.85 -28.95
C HIS A 36 17.20 30.19 -28.21
N THR A 37 16.69 29.12 -28.77
CA THR A 37 15.82 28.21 -28.07
C THR A 37 16.62 27.70 -26.87
N PRO A 38 16.19 27.97 -25.61
CA PRO A 38 16.86 27.37 -24.48
C PRO A 38 16.72 25.86 -24.64
N SER A 39 17.85 25.19 -24.80
CA SER A 39 17.94 23.74 -24.81
C SER A 39 17.30 23.27 -23.52
N ALA A 40 16.14 22.65 -23.61
CA ALA A 40 15.54 21.97 -22.48
C ALA A 40 16.60 21.00 -21.98
N ARG A 41 17.17 21.28 -20.81
CA ARG A 41 17.98 20.29 -20.08
C ARG A 41 17.04 19.12 -19.87
N GLU A 42 17.30 18.02 -20.55
CA GLU A 42 16.76 16.74 -20.17
C GLU A 42 17.19 16.52 -18.72
N SER A 43 16.24 16.70 -17.79
CA SER A 43 16.42 16.32 -16.41
C SER A 43 16.58 14.80 -16.43
N GLY A 44 17.81 14.33 -16.24
CA GLY A 44 18.07 12.91 -16.05
C GLY A 44 17.19 12.39 -14.89
N PRO A 45 16.97 11.08 -14.78
CA PRO A 45 16.15 10.51 -13.72
C PRO A 45 16.66 11.03 -12.37
N ALA A 46 15.74 11.54 -11.56
CA ALA A 46 16.05 12.00 -10.21
C ALA A 46 16.76 10.89 -9.44
N ALA A 47 17.80 11.24 -8.71
CA ALA A 47 18.50 10.26 -7.87
C ALA A 47 17.51 9.79 -6.78
N ARG A 48 17.34 8.47 -6.65
CA ARG A 48 16.47 7.88 -5.63
C ARG A 48 17.04 8.11 -4.23
N GLU A 49 16.18 8.45 -3.31
CA GLU A 49 16.50 8.45 -1.89
C GLU A 49 16.89 7.05 -1.42
N ALA A 50 17.76 6.98 -0.41
CA ALA A 50 18.13 5.71 0.19
C ALA A 50 16.95 5.14 1.01
N ALA A 51 16.68 3.86 0.84
CA ALA A 51 15.73 3.16 1.68
C ALA A 51 16.19 3.18 3.16
N PRO A 52 15.27 3.36 4.11
CA PRO A 52 15.64 3.33 5.51
C PRO A 52 16.05 1.91 5.92
N ARG A 53 17.10 1.83 6.75
CA ARG A 53 17.44 0.58 7.44
C ARG A 53 16.55 0.37 8.65
N ARG A 54 16.08 1.47 9.24
CA ARG A 54 15.16 1.49 10.38
C ARG A 54 14.21 2.66 10.23
N PHE A 55 13.05 2.50 10.83
CA PHE A 55 12.05 3.56 10.94
C PHE A 55 11.38 3.46 12.31
N ARG A 56 10.70 4.51 12.68
CA ARG A 56 10.01 4.60 13.97
C ARG A 56 8.52 4.39 13.77
N ILE A 57 7.90 3.62 14.66
CA ILE A 57 6.45 3.49 14.79
C ILE A 57 6.09 4.17 16.11
N VAL A 58 5.21 5.16 16.05
CA VAL A 58 4.78 5.94 17.22
C VAL A 58 3.31 5.62 17.50
N PRO A 59 2.95 5.15 18.71
CA PRO A 59 1.56 4.92 19.05
C PRO A 59 0.73 6.20 18.94
N ASP A 60 -0.47 6.08 18.38
CA ASP A 60 -1.47 7.15 18.28
C ASP A 60 -2.88 6.62 18.51
N ASP A 61 -3.86 7.52 18.56
CA ASP A 61 -5.28 7.18 18.76
C ASP A 61 -6.00 6.88 17.44
N TYR A 62 -5.27 6.79 16.31
CA TYR A 62 -5.86 6.68 14.99
C TYR A 62 -5.48 5.37 14.29
N HIS A 63 -4.32 5.29 13.65
CA HIS A 63 -3.91 4.09 12.90
C HIS A 63 -2.91 3.18 13.63
N VAL A 64 -2.29 3.68 14.70
CA VAL A 64 -1.26 2.96 15.47
C VAL A 64 -1.64 2.85 16.95
N PRO A 65 -2.82 2.29 17.29
CA PRO A 65 -3.24 2.22 18.70
C PRO A 65 -2.36 1.29 19.54
N TYR A 66 -1.68 0.33 18.90
CA TYR A 66 -0.91 -0.69 19.60
C TYR A 66 0.48 -0.83 18.97
N ALA A 67 1.43 -0.04 19.46
CA ALA A 67 2.86 -0.22 19.21
C ALA A 67 3.64 -0.04 20.50
N GLY A 68 4.69 -0.85 20.70
CA GLY A 68 5.43 -0.78 21.95
C GLY A 68 6.35 -1.97 22.20
N THR A 69 6.61 -2.21 23.49
CA THR A 69 7.47 -3.30 23.95
C THR A 69 6.67 -4.29 24.79
N ALA A 70 6.76 -5.58 24.47
CA ALA A 70 6.13 -6.69 25.15
C ALA A 70 6.95 -7.10 26.41
N GLU A 71 6.34 -7.95 27.28
CA GLU A 71 6.97 -8.44 28.52
C GLU A 71 8.32 -9.15 28.28
N ASP A 72 8.42 -9.86 27.15
CA ASP A 72 9.64 -10.58 26.76
C ASP A 72 10.73 -9.69 26.13
N GLY A 73 10.48 -8.37 26.05
CA GLY A 73 11.37 -7.40 25.47
C GLY A 73 11.29 -7.25 23.95
N ARG A 74 10.44 -8.01 23.28
CA ARG A 74 10.20 -7.83 21.85
C ARG A 74 9.46 -6.53 21.59
N ARG A 75 9.76 -5.89 20.47
CA ARG A 75 8.98 -4.75 19.99
C ARG A 75 7.80 -5.27 19.18
N PHE A 76 6.67 -4.57 19.23
CA PHE A 76 5.48 -5.00 18.53
C PHE A 76 4.73 -3.84 17.88
N PHE A 77 3.97 -4.18 16.84
CA PHE A 77 2.89 -3.40 16.28
C PHE A 77 1.72 -4.35 16.01
N LEU A 78 0.51 -3.97 16.44
CA LEU A 78 -0.70 -4.74 16.22
C LEU A 78 -1.74 -3.86 15.54
N SER A 79 -2.29 -4.33 14.43
CA SER A 79 -3.34 -3.62 13.68
C SER A 79 -4.48 -4.54 13.28
N GLN A 80 -5.69 -4.00 13.28
CA GLN A 80 -6.90 -4.62 12.72
C GLN A 80 -7.35 -3.97 11.40
N GLU A 81 -6.60 -3.01 10.90
CA GLU A 81 -6.92 -2.26 9.67
C GLU A 81 -6.31 -2.87 8.41
N LEU A 82 -5.70 -4.04 8.54
CA LEU A 82 -5.11 -4.75 7.42
C LEU A 82 -6.19 -5.34 6.51
N PHE A 83 -6.21 -4.94 5.24
CA PHE A 83 -7.16 -5.46 4.29
C PHE A 83 -6.55 -5.71 2.92
N GLY A 84 -6.81 -6.89 2.37
CA GLY A 84 -6.47 -7.22 0.99
C GLY A 84 -7.63 -6.89 0.06
N LEU A 85 -7.38 -6.14 -0.99
CA LEU A 85 -8.38 -5.91 -2.04
C LEU A 85 -8.69 -7.23 -2.73
N GLY A 86 -9.99 -7.46 -2.98
CA GLY A 86 -10.43 -8.60 -3.76
C GLY A 86 -10.04 -8.46 -5.24
N THR A 87 -10.00 -9.58 -5.92
CA THR A 87 -9.95 -9.66 -7.38
C THR A 87 -11.27 -10.21 -7.90
N ALA A 88 -11.45 -10.27 -9.24
CA ALA A 88 -12.65 -10.86 -9.85
C ALA A 88 -12.92 -12.28 -9.35
N ASP A 89 -11.87 -13.03 -9.02
CA ASP A 89 -11.95 -14.45 -8.64
C ASP A 89 -11.76 -14.70 -7.13
N ARG A 90 -11.43 -13.68 -6.37
CA ARG A 90 -11.18 -13.76 -4.91
C ARG A 90 -11.76 -12.56 -4.19
N PRO A 91 -12.67 -12.74 -3.22
CA PRO A 91 -13.17 -11.64 -2.40
C PRO A 91 -12.04 -11.01 -1.59
N GLY A 92 -12.19 -9.73 -1.26
CA GLY A 92 -11.30 -9.05 -0.31
C GLY A 92 -11.35 -9.70 1.07
N SER A 93 -10.29 -9.54 1.83
CA SER A 93 -10.17 -10.10 3.17
C SER A 93 -9.61 -9.06 4.11
N ALA A 94 -10.14 -9.00 5.32
CA ALA A 94 -9.60 -8.22 6.43
C ALA A 94 -8.81 -9.12 7.38
N TYR A 95 -7.84 -8.55 8.07
CA TYR A 95 -6.96 -9.29 8.96
C TYR A 95 -6.67 -8.50 10.24
N VAL A 96 -6.39 -9.24 11.32
CA VAL A 96 -5.65 -8.73 12.47
C VAL A 96 -4.23 -9.25 12.35
N GLY A 97 -3.24 -8.35 12.42
CA GLY A 97 -1.83 -8.68 12.28
C GLY A 97 -1.02 -8.21 13.47
N LEU A 98 -0.31 -9.12 14.12
CA LEU A 98 0.70 -8.84 15.13
C LEU A 98 2.09 -8.99 14.49
N PHE A 99 2.80 -7.89 14.40
CA PHE A 99 4.16 -7.79 13.89
C PHE A 99 5.14 -7.72 15.06
N LEU A 100 6.13 -8.57 15.04
CA LEU A 100 7.08 -8.72 16.14
C LEU A 100 8.52 -8.55 15.63
N TRP A 101 9.28 -7.79 16.40
CA TRP A 101 10.73 -7.62 16.23
C TRP A 101 11.44 -7.99 17.53
N LYS A 102 12.65 -8.44 17.41
CA LYS A 102 13.54 -8.66 18.55
C LYS A 102 13.79 -7.34 19.29
N ALA A 103 14.32 -7.41 20.49
CA ALA A 103 14.64 -6.23 21.30
C ALA A 103 15.59 -5.23 20.57
N ASP A 104 16.42 -5.71 19.66
CA ASP A 104 17.30 -4.88 18.85
C ASP A 104 16.61 -4.24 17.64
N GLY A 105 15.32 -4.54 17.39
CA GLY A 105 14.52 -4.02 16.28
C GLY A 105 14.69 -4.77 14.98
N THR A 106 15.42 -5.89 14.95
CA THR A 106 15.44 -6.78 13.78
C THR A 106 14.18 -7.62 13.71
N PHE A 107 13.70 -7.92 12.51
CA PHE A 107 12.49 -8.71 12.30
C PHE A 107 12.56 -10.05 13.02
N ASP A 108 11.44 -10.47 13.63
CA ASP A 108 11.29 -11.76 14.30
C ASP A 108 10.20 -12.60 13.61
N GLU A 109 8.94 -12.20 13.75
CA GLU A 109 7.81 -12.93 13.16
C GLU A 109 6.61 -12.01 12.89
N VAL A 110 5.67 -12.50 12.08
CA VAL A 110 4.33 -11.93 11.92
C VAL A 110 3.28 -13.01 12.16
N ARG A 111 2.26 -12.68 12.95
CA ARG A 111 1.09 -13.52 13.23
C ARG A 111 -0.13 -12.85 12.66
N VAL A 112 -0.88 -13.55 11.80
CA VAL A 112 -2.00 -13.00 11.05
C VAL A 112 -3.23 -13.86 11.26
N ASP A 113 -4.34 -13.21 11.60
CA ASP A 113 -5.66 -13.84 11.72
C ASP A 113 -6.60 -13.23 10.70
N PRO A 114 -7.24 -14.02 9.83
CA PRO A 114 -8.28 -13.51 8.95
C PRO A 114 -9.52 -13.13 9.78
N VAL A 115 -10.03 -11.91 9.54
CA VAL A 115 -11.30 -11.43 10.12
C VAL A 115 -12.43 -11.86 9.21
N GLY A 116 -13.44 -12.48 9.79
CA GLY A 116 -14.60 -12.92 9.03
C GLY A 116 -14.55 -14.41 8.68
N ARG A 117 -15.60 -14.85 7.94
CA ARG A 117 -15.80 -16.28 7.65
C ARG A 117 -14.74 -16.77 6.65
N PRO A 118 -13.98 -17.81 6.96
CA PRO A 118 -13.14 -18.48 5.97
C PRO A 118 -13.98 -18.91 4.76
N ALA A 119 -13.47 -18.69 3.56
CA ALA A 119 -14.13 -19.12 2.34
C ALA A 119 -14.39 -20.64 2.40
N GLY A 120 -15.66 -21.05 2.24
CA GLY A 120 -16.04 -22.49 2.27
C GLY A 120 -16.65 -22.98 3.58
N VAL A 121 -16.73 -22.19 4.64
CA VAL A 121 -17.45 -22.57 5.86
C VAL A 121 -18.96 -22.31 5.67
N PRO A 122 -19.84 -23.32 5.83
CA PRO A 122 -21.29 -23.16 5.68
C PRO A 122 -21.90 -22.15 6.62
N ALA A 123 -22.94 -21.44 6.17
CA ALA A 123 -23.70 -20.54 7.01
C ALA A 123 -24.35 -21.34 8.15
N GLY A 124 -24.00 -21.03 9.41
CA GLY A 124 -24.55 -21.68 10.61
C GLY A 124 -23.54 -22.40 11.51
N GLN A 125 -22.30 -22.55 11.08
CA GLN A 125 -21.19 -22.91 11.99
C GLN A 125 -20.63 -21.64 12.65
N ALA A 126 -19.97 -21.81 13.81
CA ALA A 126 -19.58 -20.74 14.73
C ALA A 126 -19.25 -19.40 14.07
N ALA A 127 -19.79 -18.31 14.60
CA ALA A 127 -19.47 -16.98 14.14
C ALA A 127 -17.93 -16.83 14.12
N PRO A 128 -17.36 -16.26 13.06
CA PRO A 128 -15.93 -15.93 13.07
C PRO A 128 -15.65 -14.98 14.23
N ALA A 129 -14.48 -15.12 14.86
CA ALA A 129 -14.03 -14.17 15.86
C ALA A 129 -14.09 -12.75 15.27
N GLY A 130 -14.65 -11.81 16.00
CA GLY A 130 -14.62 -10.41 15.63
C GLY A 130 -13.18 -9.88 15.66
N ALA A 131 -12.92 -8.79 14.98
CA ALA A 131 -11.60 -8.18 15.00
C ALA A 131 -11.15 -7.85 16.43
N ASP A 132 -12.06 -7.34 17.26
CA ASP A 132 -11.77 -6.96 18.65
C ASP A 132 -11.38 -8.18 19.51
N ASP A 133 -12.02 -9.33 19.32
CA ASP A 133 -11.67 -10.56 20.04
C ASP A 133 -10.26 -11.05 19.64
N LEU A 134 -9.92 -10.94 18.35
CA LEU A 134 -8.60 -11.29 17.83
C LEU A 134 -7.52 -10.32 18.35
N VAL A 135 -7.80 -9.02 18.37
CA VAL A 135 -6.91 -8.02 18.95
C VAL A 135 -6.67 -8.34 20.44
N ALA A 136 -7.72 -8.59 21.22
CA ALA A 136 -7.60 -8.91 22.63
C ALA A 136 -6.78 -10.19 22.85
N ALA A 137 -6.98 -11.23 22.02
CA ALA A 137 -6.20 -12.45 22.07
C ALA A 137 -4.70 -12.21 21.78
N ARG A 138 -4.39 -11.40 20.75
CA ARG A 138 -3.01 -11.08 20.39
C ARG A 138 -2.33 -10.19 21.44
N LEU A 139 -3.04 -9.24 22.05
CA LEU A 139 -2.51 -8.46 23.16
C LEU A 139 -2.21 -9.35 24.38
N ALA A 140 -3.07 -10.32 24.68
CA ALA A 140 -2.84 -11.27 25.78
C ALA A 140 -1.56 -12.10 25.60
N GLU A 141 -1.13 -12.38 24.36
CA GLU A 141 0.10 -13.11 24.08
C GLU A 141 1.38 -12.30 24.40
N LEU A 142 1.25 -10.95 24.46
CA LEU A 142 2.38 -10.07 24.75
C LEU A 142 2.73 -10.03 26.26
N GLY A 143 1.86 -10.57 27.12
CA GLY A 143 1.98 -10.40 28.58
C GLY A 143 1.71 -8.96 29.00
N GLU A 144 2.47 -8.46 29.96
CA GLU A 144 2.51 -7.02 30.27
C GLU A 144 3.27 -6.30 29.16
N TYR A 145 2.70 -5.21 28.67
CA TYR A 145 3.33 -4.44 27.60
C TYR A 145 3.26 -2.94 27.87
N VAL A 146 4.17 -2.21 27.25
CA VAL A 146 4.21 -0.73 27.32
C VAL A 146 4.00 -0.19 25.91
N LEU A 147 3.03 0.73 25.77
CA LEU A 147 2.86 1.49 24.52
C LEU A 147 3.88 2.62 24.50
N GLU A 148 4.77 2.56 23.53
CA GLU A 148 5.86 3.52 23.37
C GLU A 148 6.36 3.51 21.93
N PRO A 149 7.01 4.58 21.47
CA PRO A 149 7.65 4.59 20.16
C PRO A 149 8.73 3.52 20.05
N VAL A 150 8.69 2.73 18.98
CA VAL A 150 9.67 1.67 18.70
C VAL A 150 10.42 1.94 17.41
N GLU A 151 11.72 1.66 17.37
CA GLU A 151 12.55 1.75 16.19
C GLU A 151 12.85 0.35 15.67
N VAL A 152 12.43 0.06 14.44
CA VAL A 152 12.43 -1.28 13.85
C VAL A 152 12.91 -1.27 12.41
N GLU A 153 13.36 -2.43 11.90
CA GLU A 153 13.66 -2.60 10.49
C GLU A 153 12.39 -2.88 9.69
N PRO A 154 12.26 -2.32 8.46
CA PRO A 154 11.17 -2.70 7.57
C PRO A 154 11.36 -4.15 7.10
N PHE A 155 10.25 -4.88 7.00
CA PHE A 155 10.22 -6.22 6.43
C PHE A 155 8.94 -6.43 5.61
N LEU A 156 8.92 -7.43 4.77
CA LEU A 156 7.73 -7.84 4.02
C LEU A 156 7.71 -9.37 3.91
N GLU A 157 6.78 -9.99 4.63
CA GLU A 157 6.59 -11.44 4.63
C GLU A 157 5.33 -11.84 3.87
N LYS A 158 5.31 -13.05 3.33
CA LYS A 158 4.18 -13.59 2.60
C LYS A 158 3.52 -14.74 3.37
N VAL A 159 2.28 -14.52 3.82
CA VAL A 159 1.45 -15.50 4.50
C VAL A 159 0.24 -15.84 3.60
N ASP A 160 0.08 -17.10 3.23
CA ASP A 160 -1.01 -17.59 2.37
C ASP A 160 -1.20 -16.78 1.06
N GLY A 161 -0.07 -16.30 0.50
CA GLY A 161 -0.05 -15.54 -0.74
C GLY A 161 -0.33 -14.04 -0.60
N VAL A 162 -0.61 -13.55 0.60
CA VAL A 162 -0.78 -12.13 0.92
C VAL A 162 0.51 -11.60 1.55
N SER A 163 0.92 -10.40 1.17
CA SER A 163 2.09 -9.74 1.75
C SER A 163 1.69 -8.97 3.00
N PHE A 164 2.47 -9.12 4.07
CA PHE A 164 2.31 -8.42 5.35
C PHE A 164 3.61 -7.76 5.76
N GLY A 165 3.55 -6.52 6.19
CA GLY A 165 4.71 -5.76 6.64
C GLY A 165 4.84 -4.40 5.98
N TRP A 166 6.07 -3.89 5.91
CA TRP A 166 6.39 -2.54 5.47
C TRP A 166 7.15 -2.59 4.14
N LYS A 167 6.43 -2.28 3.06
CA LYS A 167 6.96 -2.28 1.71
C LYS A 167 7.68 -0.98 1.42
N VAL A 168 8.94 -1.08 1.03
CA VAL A 168 9.72 0.05 0.52
C VAL A 168 9.33 0.35 -0.92
N GLY A 169 9.08 1.61 -1.24
CA GLY A 169 8.80 2.08 -2.58
C GLY A 169 9.41 3.44 -2.87
N TRP A 170 9.29 3.90 -4.12
CA TRP A 170 9.76 5.20 -4.56
C TRP A 170 8.77 5.83 -5.52
N TYR A 171 8.51 7.13 -5.36
CA TYR A 171 7.81 7.93 -6.33
C TYR A 171 8.68 8.24 -7.56
N ASP A 172 8.07 8.80 -8.59
CA ASP A 172 8.78 9.16 -9.83
C ASP A 172 9.84 10.24 -9.64
N ASP A 173 9.70 11.09 -8.64
CA ASP A 173 10.66 12.11 -8.24
C ASP A 173 11.86 11.56 -7.43
N GLY A 174 11.82 10.27 -7.08
CA GLY A 174 12.87 9.60 -6.30
C GLY A 174 12.63 9.61 -4.80
N THR A 175 11.57 10.23 -4.30
CA THR A 175 11.20 10.21 -2.88
C THR A 175 10.90 8.78 -2.42
N CYS A 176 11.53 8.34 -1.34
CA CYS A 176 11.33 7.02 -0.75
C CYS A 176 10.15 7.03 0.22
N TYR A 177 9.39 5.94 0.25
CA TYR A 177 8.32 5.73 1.21
C TYR A 177 8.30 4.29 1.73
N LEU A 178 7.68 4.11 2.91
CA LEU A 178 7.32 2.82 3.48
C LEU A 178 5.81 2.75 3.60
N ASN A 179 5.17 1.82 2.91
CA ASN A 179 3.75 1.55 3.05
C ASN A 179 3.49 0.25 3.78
N ILE A 180 2.49 0.24 4.66
CA ILE A 180 2.02 -1.01 5.26
C ILE A 180 1.27 -1.85 4.22
N GLU A 181 1.50 -3.15 4.26
CA GLU A 181 0.78 -4.14 3.45
C GLU A 181 0.12 -5.20 4.37
N PRO A 182 -1.06 -5.69 4.06
CA PRO A 182 -1.95 -5.20 3.00
C PRO A 182 -2.77 -3.98 3.46
N GLY A 183 -3.24 -3.17 2.51
CA GLY A 183 -4.19 -2.08 2.78
C GLY A 183 -3.64 -0.69 2.52
N ASN A 184 -2.34 -0.48 2.65
CA ASN A 184 -1.68 0.79 2.33
C ASN A 184 -2.30 2.00 3.05
N PHE A 185 -2.71 1.83 4.32
CA PHE A 185 -3.37 2.86 5.12
C PHE A 185 -2.42 3.70 5.98
N ILE A 186 -1.12 3.33 6.03
CA ILE A 186 -0.05 4.11 6.65
C ILE A 186 1.12 4.17 5.69
N ALA A 187 1.66 5.37 5.46
CA ALA A 187 2.90 5.59 4.72
C ALA A 187 3.87 6.46 5.53
N TYR A 188 5.09 6.01 5.68
CA TYR A 188 6.17 6.78 6.33
C TYR A 188 7.17 7.31 5.32
N TYR A 189 7.72 8.49 5.61
CA TYR A 189 8.70 9.21 4.81
C TYR A 189 9.91 9.58 5.66
N ALA A 190 10.97 10.04 5.01
CA ALA A 190 12.09 10.65 5.73
C ALA A 190 11.61 11.89 6.55
N PRO A 191 12.09 12.06 7.79
CA PRO A 191 13.25 11.44 8.43
C PRO A 191 13.01 10.10 9.14
N TRP A 192 11.92 9.39 8.89
CA TRP A 192 11.57 8.07 9.42
C TRP A 192 11.30 8.05 10.93
N ASP A 193 10.89 9.17 11.48
CA ASP A 193 10.66 9.36 12.91
C ASP A 193 9.26 8.94 13.40
N GLY A 194 8.41 8.51 12.47
CA GLY A 194 7.07 8.00 12.76
C GLY A 194 6.02 9.09 13.01
N LEU A 195 6.35 10.36 12.75
CA LEU A 195 5.43 11.48 12.94
C LEU A 195 4.75 11.92 11.63
N ASP A 196 5.42 11.74 10.50
CA ASP A 196 4.90 12.09 9.18
C ASP A 196 4.46 10.82 8.47
N TYR A 197 3.22 10.44 8.64
CA TYR A 197 2.58 9.40 7.85
C TYR A 197 1.34 9.97 7.13
N ASP A 198 1.10 9.47 5.92
CA ASP A 198 -0.06 9.77 5.11
C ASP A 198 -1.02 8.57 5.13
N THR A 199 -2.31 8.85 5.06
CA THR A 199 -3.38 7.83 5.19
C THR A 199 -4.29 7.79 3.97
#